data_9c724a71efda12db97f327f97c19a387
#
_entry.id   9c724a71efda12db97f327f97c19a387
#
_cell.length_a   1.000
_cell.length_b   1.000
_cell.length_c   1.000
_cell.angle_alpha   90.00
_cell.angle_beta   90.00
_cell.angle_gamma   90.00
#
_symmetry.space_group_name_H-M   'P 1'
#
loop_
_entity.id
_entity.type
_entity.pdbx_description
1 polymer ?
#
loop_
_entity_poly.entity_id
_entity_poly.type
_entity_poly.pdbx_seq_one_letter_code
_entity_poly.pdbx_strand_id
1 'polypeptide(L)'
;MSKKIEFEYEGTKYCLEYSRDAIKVMERQGFDLNKFMSQPMTSVDLAFEGAFLKNHRTIKAAKVKEIYEALGNKNELANELLDMISETYNTLFDDDKDSNGKNIMWKTV
;
A
#
# COMPACT_ATOMS: atom_id res chain seq x y z
N MET A 1 -4.95 -10.26 9.51
CA MET A 1 -4.49 -8.98 10.07
C MET A 1 -3.55 -8.29 9.13
N SER A 2 -3.74 -7.00 8.94
CA SER A 2 -2.90 -6.24 8.02
C SER A 2 -1.62 -5.81 8.70
N LYS A 3 -0.51 -5.93 7.99
CA LYS A 3 0.76 -5.38 8.45
C LYS A 3 0.76 -3.87 8.29
N LYS A 4 1.52 -3.22 9.15
CA LYS A 4 1.76 -1.78 9.09
C LYS A 4 3.24 -1.52 9.29
N ILE A 5 3.70 -0.40 8.73
CA ILE A 5 5.05 0.08 9.00
C ILE A 5 4.90 1.42 9.70
N GLU A 6 5.50 1.54 10.88
CA GLU A 6 5.43 2.77 11.66
C GLU A 6 6.81 3.32 11.89
N PHE A 7 6.95 4.64 11.78
CA PHE A 7 8.22 5.32 12.05
C PHE A 7 7.95 6.77 12.34
N GLU A 8 8.98 7.44 12.86
CA GLU A 8 8.93 8.87 13.10
C GLU A 8 10.00 9.55 12.27
N TYR A 9 9.64 10.65 11.63
CA TYR A 9 10.57 11.44 10.83
C TYR A 9 10.32 12.91 11.10
N GLU A 10 11.36 13.60 11.52
CA GLU A 10 11.30 15.04 11.85
C GLU A 10 10.16 15.37 12.82
N GLY A 11 9.96 14.52 13.82
CA GLY A 11 8.96 14.74 14.84
C GLY A 11 7.54 14.33 14.46
N THR A 12 7.33 13.85 13.25
CA THR A 12 6.02 13.40 12.79
C THR A 12 5.99 11.87 12.73
N LYS A 13 4.94 11.31 13.28
CA LYS A 13 4.74 9.87 13.25
C LYS A 13 4.00 9.48 11.97
N TYR A 14 4.52 8.48 11.28
CA TYR A 14 3.92 7.98 10.06
C TYR A 14 3.51 6.52 10.25
N CYS A 15 2.38 6.18 9.66
CA CYS A 15 1.89 4.80 9.64
C CYS A 15 1.57 4.46 8.20
N LEU A 16 2.33 3.53 7.65
CA LEU A 16 2.16 3.10 6.27
C LEU A 16 1.37 1.80 6.24
N GLU A 17 0.34 1.77 5.43
CA GLU A 17 -0.44 0.56 5.20
C GLU A 17 -1.22 0.72 3.91
N TYR A 18 -1.74 -0.38 3.42
CA TYR A 18 -2.52 -0.37 2.18
C TYR A 18 -3.98 -0.63 2.45
N SER A 19 -4.82 -0.07 1.60
CA SER A 19 -6.24 -0.39 1.53
C SER A 19 -6.54 -0.76 0.08
N ARG A 20 -7.72 -1.34 -0.16
CA ARG A 20 -8.14 -1.63 -1.54
C ARG A 20 -8.18 -0.34 -2.37
N ASP A 21 -8.65 0.74 -1.77
CA ASP A 21 -8.70 2.04 -2.47
C ASP A 21 -7.31 2.56 -2.81
N ALA A 22 -6.35 2.40 -1.90
CA ALA A 22 -4.97 2.79 -2.16
C ALA A 22 -4.40 2.00 -3.33
N ILE A 23 -4.64 0.69 -3.36
CA ILE A 23 -4.17 -0.15 -4.47
C ILE A 23 -4.81 0.29 -5.79
N LYS A 24 -6.10 0.63 -5.79
CA LYS A 24 -6.77 1.11 -6.99
C LYS A 24 -6.10 2.38 -7.54
N VAL A 25 -5.75 3.31 -6.66
CA VAL A 25 -5.04 4.52 -7.06
C VAL A 25 -3.69 4.18 -7.66
N MET A 26 -2.96 3.27 -7.03
CA MET A 26 -1.65 2.82 -7.51
C MET A 26 -1.77 2.23 -8.92
N GLU A 27 -2.78 1.38 -9.14
CA GLU A 27 -3.00 0.76 -10.44
C GLU A 27 -3.28 1.79 -11.53
N ARG A 28 -4.04 2.84 -11.19
CA ARG A 28 -4.29 3.93 -12.14
C ARG A 28 -3.01 4.68 -12.50
N GLN A 29 -2.02 4.64 -11.62
CA GLN A 29 -0.72 5.28 -11.86
C GLN A 29 0.27 4.35 -12.57
N GLY A 30 -0.17 3.13 -12.91
CA GLY A 30 0.65 2.19 -13.65
C GLY A 30 1.26 1.09 -12.80
N PHE A 31 0.91 0.99 -11.53
CA PHE A 31 1.43 -0.07 -10.69
C PHE A 31 0.88 -1.42 -11.14
N ASP A 32 1.76 -2.41 -11.24
CA ASP A 32 1.42 -3.78 -11.59
C ASP A 32 2.30 -4.70 -10.76
N LEU A 33 1.69 -5.55 -9.97
CA LEU A 33 2.43 -6.45 -9.10
C LEU A 33 3.41 -7.33 -9.88
N ASN A 34 3.04 -7.74 -11.10
CA ASN A 34 3.91 -8.54 -11.95
C ASN A 34 5.16 -7.78 -12.39
N LYS A 35 5.09 -6.46 -12.43
CA LYS A 35 6.25 -5.63 -12.81
C LYS A 35 7.21 -5.38 -11.65
N PHE A 36 6.81 -5.76 -10.44
CA PHE A 36 7.63 -5.49 -9.26
C PHE A 36 9.01 -6.12 -9.39
N MET A 37 9.09 -7.30 -9.96
CA MET A 37 10.37 -8.00 -10.15
C MET A 37 11.12 -7.54 -11.39
N SER A 38 10.41 -7.14 -12.45
CA SER A 38 11.05 -6.75 -13.71
C SER A 38 11.41 -5.27 -13.77
N GLN A 39 10.66 -4.44 -13.06
CA GLN A 39 10.89 -2.99 -13.01
C GLN A 39 10.84 -2.51 -11.56
N PRO A 40 11.80 -2.98 -10.74
CA PRO A 40 11.72 -2.73 -9.29
C PRO A 40 11.82 -1.26 -8.90
N MET A 41 12.62 -0.47 -9.60
CA MET A 41 12.82 0.93 -9.19
C MET A 41 11.53 1.73 -9.33
N THR A 42 10.84 1.58 -10.45
CA THR A 42 9.57 2.27 -10.66
C THR A 42 8.50 1.71 -9.73
N SER A 43 8.45 0.39 -9.59
CA SER A 43 7.44 -0.27 -8.79
C SER A 43 7.58 0.06 -7.30
N VAL A 44 8.80 0.12 -6.79
CA VAL A 44 9.03 0.48 -5.39
C VAL A 44 8.59 1.91 -5.11
N ASP A 45 8.88 2.84 -6.03
CA ASP A 45 8.44 4.23 -5.87
C ASP A 45 6.92 4.32 -5.76
N LEU A 46 6.20 3.66 -6.66
CA LEU A 46 4.74 3.64 -6.63
C LEU A 46 4.21 2.96 -5.37
N ALA A 47 4.84 1.86 -4.99
CA ALA A 47 4.44 1.13 -3.79
C ALA A 47 4.63 1.97 -2.53
N PHE A 48 5.75 2.67 -2.43
CA PHE A 48 6.03 3.49 -1.26
C PHE A 48 5.05 4.67 -1.18
N GLU A 49 4.84 5.39 -2.27
CA GLU A 49 3.87 6.47 -2.30
C GLU A 49 2.46 5.99 -1.95
N GLY A 50 2.07 4.84 -2.49
CA GLY A 50 0.75 4.28 -2.23
C GLY A 50 0.53 3.91 -0.77
N ALA A 51 1.59 3.56 -0.06
CA ALA A 51 1.51 3.19 1.35
C ALA A 51 1.10 4.36 2.25
N PHE A 52 1.24 5.59 1.79
CA PHE A 52 0.84 6.78 2.54
C PHE A 52 -0.63 7.13 2.36
N LEU A 53 -1.28 6.59 1.33
CA LEU A 53 -2.61 7.08 0.94
C LEU A 53 -3.69 6.88 1.98
N LYS A 54 -3.62 5.80 2.72
CA LYS A 54 -4.65 5.51 3.71
C LYS A 54 -4.66 6.50 4.87
N ASN A 55 -3.49 6.80 5.42
CA ASN A 55 -3.37 7.59 6.65
C ASN A 55 -2.80 8.98 6.44
N HIS A 56 -2.16 9.24 5.31
CA HIS A 56 -1.45 10.50 5.06
C HIS A 56 -1.74 10.99 3.64
N ARG A 57 -3.03 11.07 3.32
CA ARG A 57 -3.47 11.35 1.96
C ARG A 57 -2.99 12.70 1.42
N THR A 58 -2.76 13.67 2.29
CA THR A 58 -2.36 15.02 1.87
C THR A 58 -0.87 15.23 1.80
N ILE A 59 -0.07 14.20 2.08
CA ILE A 59 1.38 14.33 2.02
C ILE A 59 1.82 14.62 0.58
N LYS A 60 2.82 15.51 0.45
CA LYS A 60 3.32 15.89 -0.87
C LYS A 60 4.31 14.85 -1.39
N ALA A 61 4.34 14.66 -2.70
CA ALA A 61 5.25 13.71 -3.33
C ALA A 61 6.70 14.00 -3.01
N ALA A 62 7.07 15.27 -2.95
CA ALA A 62 8.44 15.65 -2.60
C ALA A 62 8.81 15.19 -1.18
N LYS A 63 7.87 15.26 -0.25
CA LYS A 63 8.10 14.81 1.12
C LYS A 63 8.23 13.30 1.19
N VAL A 64 7.41 12.57 0.43
CA VAL A 64 7.50 11.11 0.35
C VAL A 64 8.89 10.69 -0.14
N LYS A 65 9.38 11.36 -1.18
CA LYS A 65 10.70 11.06 -1.72
C LYS A 65 11.80 11.36 -0.70
N GLU A 66 11.70 12.46 0.02
CA GLU A 66 12.64 12.83 1.07
C GLU A 66 12.70 11.76 2.15
N ILE A 67 11.53 11.28 2.59
CA ILE A 67 11.43 10.23 3.60
C ILE A 67 12.07 8.94 3.10
N TYR A 68 11.78 8.56 1.87
CA TYR A 68 12.35 7.35 1.29
C TYR A 68 13.88 7.39 1.31
N GLU A 69 14.45 8.52 0.93
CA GLU A 69 15.92 8.68 0.93
C GLU A 69 16.50 8.59 2.34
N ALA A 70 15.74 9.01 3.34
CA ALA A 70 16.19 9.00 4.72
C ALA A 70 16.07 7.62 5.40
N LEU A 71 15.19 6.76 4.89
CA LEU A 71 15.00 5.44 5.50
C LEU A 71 16.15 4.50 5.16
N GLY A 72 16.61 3.76 6.16
CA GLY A 72 17.62 2.74 5.97
C GLY A 72 17.01 1.42 5.57
N ASN A 73 17.89 0.47 5.22
CA ASN A 73 17.49 -0.92 4.97
C ASN A 73 16.43 -1.04 3.87
N LYS A 74 16.71 -0.42 2.73
CA LYS A 74 15.74 -0.32 1.64
C LYS A 74 15.34 -1.67 1.02
N ASN A 75 16.25 -2.66 1.04
CA ASN A 75 15.93 -4.00 0.56
C ASN A 75 14.82 -4.64 1.39
N GLU A 76 14.95 -4.55 2.70
CA GLU A 76 13.94 -5.11 3.59
C GLU A 76 12.65 -4.32 3.52
N LEU A 77 12.75 -3.01 3.38
CA LEU A 77 11.58 -2.15 3.18
C LEU A 77 10.80 -2.58 1.94
N ALA A 78 11.48 -2.79 0.83
CA ALA A 78 10.82 -3.22 -0.40
C ALA A 78 10.13 -4.57 -0.22
N ASN A 79 10.77 -5.51 0.47
CA ASN A 79 10.18 -6.81 0.74
C ASN A 79 8.94 -6.71 1.63
N GLU A 80 8.97 -5.85 2.63
CA GLU A 80 7.81 -5.63 3.50
C GLU A 80 6.67 -4.98 2.75
N LEU A 81 6.96 -4.01 1.90
CA LEU A 81 5.92 -3.39 1.08
C LEU A 81 5.27 -4.41 0.15
N LEU A 82 6.08 -5.27 -0.45
CA LEU A 82 5.55 -6.32 -1.34
C LEU A 82 4.65 -7.28 -0.58
N ASP A 83 5.06 -7.70 0.62
CA ASP A 83 4.24 -8.56 1.47
C ASP A 83 2.90 -7.91 1.80
N MET A 84 2.93 -6.63 2.17
CA MET A 84 1.73 -5.89 2.53
C MET A 84 0.78 -5.74 1.35
N ILE A 85 1.31 -5.46 0.17
CA ILE A 85 0.52 -5.37 -1.06
C ILE A 85 -0.10 -6.71 -1.39
N SER A 86 0.69 -7.78 -1.35
CA SER A 86 0.21 -9.13 -1.63
C SER A 86 -0.90 -9.53 -0.67
N GLU A 87 -0.75 -9.20 0.60
CA GLU A 87 -1.76 -9.46 1.61
C GLU A 87 -3.07 -8.74 1.28
N THR A 88 -2.97 -7.48 0.82
CA THR A 88 -4.15 -6.70 0.45
C THR A 88 -4.85 -7.30 -0.77
N TYR A 89 -4.09 -7.76 -1.78
CA TYR A 89 -4.67 -8.45 -2.92
C TYR A 89 -5.38 -9.73 -2.50
N ASN A 90 -4.82 -10.46 -1.54
CA ASN A 90 -5.45 -11.69 -1.06
C ASN A 90 -6.80 -11.44 -0.41
N THR A 91 -7.04 -10.25 0.13
CA THR A 91 -8.34 -9.91 0.72
C THR A 91 -9.40 -9.55 -0.32
N LEU A 92 -9.05 -9.51 -1.60
CA LEU A 92 -9.96 -9.08 -2.65
C LEU A 92 -11.22 -9.94 -2.70
N PHE A 93 -11.10 -11.21 -2.38
CA PHE A 93 -12.21 -12.15 -2.44
C PHE A 93 -12.85 -12.43 -1.09
N ASP A 94 -12.38 -11.76 -0.03
CA ASP A 94 -12.94 -11.94 1.29
C ASP A 94 -14.19 -11.06 1.47
N ASP A 95 -15.17 -11.59 2.19
CA ASP A 95 -16.33 -10.79 2.57
C ASP A 95 -15.91 -9.76 3.61
N ASP A 96 -16.55 -8.60 3.56
CA ASP A 96 -16.32 -7.55 4.55
C ASP A 96 -17.03 -7.93 5.84
N LYS A 97 -16.28 -8.28 6.87
CA LYS A 97 -16.84 -8.71 8.15
C LYS A 97 -17.49 -7.56 8.91
N ASP A 98 -17.17 -6.33 8.57
CA ASP A 98 -17.74 -5.15 9.23
C ASP A 98 -18.97 -4.63 8.51
N SER A 99 -19.49 -5.36 7.54
CA SER A 99 -20.62 -4.91 6.74
C SER A 99 -21.96 -4.93 7.48
N ASN A 100 -21.99 -5.48 8.69
CA ASN A 100 -23.23 -5.56 9.50
C ASN A 100 -24.36 -6.27 8.78
N GLY A 101 -24.05 -7.36 8.09
CA GLY A 101 -25.04 -8.14 7.37
C GLY A 101 -25.49 -7.50 6.06
N LYS A 102 -24.74 -6.54 5.56
CA LYS A 102 -25.08 -5.84 4.33
C LYS A 102 -24.57 -6.55 3.08
N ASN A 103 -23.96 -7.71 3.24
CA ASN A 103 -23.50 -8.48 2.10
C ASN A 103 -24.70 -8.95 1.27
N ILE A 104 -24.73 -8.51 0.03
CA ILE A 104 -25.79 -8.91 -0.88
C ILE A 104 -25.43 -10.25 -1.49
N MET A 105 -26.33 -11.23 -1.34
CA MET A 105 -26.13 -12.52 -1.96
C MET A 105 -26.55 -12.43 -3.42
N TRP A 106 -25.70 -12.86 -4.30
CA TRP A 106 -25.96 -12.83 -5.74
C TRP A 106 -25.78 -14.23 -6.30
N LYS A 107 -26.34 -14.47 -7.48
CA LYS A 107 -26.18 -15.73 -8.15
C LYS A 107 -26.15 -15.51 -9.66
N THR A 108 -25.53 -16.44 -10.36
CA THR A 108 -25.52 -16.45 -11.82
C THR A 108 -26.86 -17.01 -12.33
N VAL A 109 -27.43 -16.33 -13.27
CA VAL A 109 -28.70 -16.77 -13.88
C VAL A 109 -28.50 -17.06 -15.35
#